data_cca066646593f7167db7f72ee3cbfa14
#
_entry.id   cca066646593f7167db7f72ee3cbfa14
#
_cell.length_a   1.000
_cell.length_b   1.000
_cell.length_c   1.000
_cell.angle_alpha   90.00
_cell.angle_beta   90.00
_cell.angle_gamma   90.00
#
_symmetry.space_group_name_H-M   'P 1'
#
loop_
_entity.id
_entity.type
_entity.pdbx_description
1 polymer ?
#
loop_
_entity_poly.entity_id
_entity_poly.type
_entity_poly.pdbx_seq_one_letter_code
_entity_poly.pdbx_strand_id
1 'polypeptide(L)'
;MTELHPPSHRRIGTLTPRWLAAGGAIVLAAIIGVAMLLQSGGSACAAPPSTSAAKGKATFYDLAGGTGNCSFPSSPADDLFVALGPAQYSAGAACGTYLDVTGPKGKVRVKVTDSCPECPAGHLDLSRTAFKKIGAEVAGIIPITYKTVTNPTVPGPISVRIKEGASRFWFAALIDNHGTQLSSVTVGGRAAHRESYNYWIIDSGAGPGPYKIKITDVYGRSTTVSGITMSPGKVQRSTARLGGAPGRAVKAAPAAASPAKPSKASTTKPAKPITAASSSAAAPKAKAAAAPAPVATTAATGPAVDLAAAPSSCG
;
A
#
# COMPACT_ATOMS: atom_id res chain seq x y z
N MET A 1 -96.93 22.18 -27.51
CA MET A 1 -96.42 22.67 -26.22
C MET A 1 -95.53 21.56 -25.70
N THR A 2 -94.26 21.67 -25.94
CA THR A 2 -93.26 20.63 -25.57
C THR A 2 -92.17 21.35 -24.82
N GLU A 3 -92.14 21.17 -23.49
CA GLU A 3 -91.08 21.73 -22.60
C GLU A 3 -89.80 20.93 -22.72
N LEU A 4 -88.71 21.63 -23.02
CA LEU A 4 -87.34 21.11 -23.03
C LEU A 4 -86.75 21.31 -21.66
N HIS A 5 -86.34 20.19 -21.00
CA HIS A 5 -85.57 20.20 -19.77
C HIS A 5 -84.09 20.41 -20.11
N PRO A 6 -83.31 21.25 -19.37
CA PRO A 6 -81.89 21.42 -19.58
C PRO A 6 -81.09 20.29 -18.86
N PRO A 7 -79.94 19.90 -19.38
CA PRO A 7 -79.14 18.85 -18.80
C PRO A 7 -78.35 19.33 -17.52
N SER A 8 -78.33 18.50 -16.51
CA SER A 8 -77.59 18.72 -15.25
C SER A 8 -76.05 18.61 -15.44
N HIS A 9 -75.31 19.69 -15.23
CA HIS A 9 -73.89 19.70 -15.23
C HIS A 9 -73.39 19.03 -13.96
N ARG A 10 -72.69 17.84 -14.08
CA ARG A 10 -71.86 17.23 -13.03
C ARG A 10 -70.68 18.13 -12.80
N ARG A 11 -70.55 18.69 -11.61
CA ARG A 11 -69.32 19.38 -11.15
C ARG A 11 -68.24 18.36 -10.97
N ILE A 12 -67.19 18.44 -11.81
CA ILE A 12 -65.94 17.74 -11.63
C ILE A 12 -65.22 18.51 -10.53
N GLY A 13 -65.01 17.86 -9.36
CA GLY A 13 -64.25 18.41 -8.24
C GLY A 13 -62.78 18.63 -8.67
N THR A 14 -62.33 19.88 -8.67
CA THR A 14 -60.93 20.25 -8.89
C THR A 14 -60.14 19.79 -7.68
N LEU A 15 -59.31 18.74 -7.86
CA LEU A 15 -58.29 18.33 -6.88
C LEU A 15 -57.30 19.48 -6.72
N THR A 16 -57.21 20.03 -5.52
CA THR A 16 -56.33 21.16 -5.22
C THR A 16 -54.86 20.75 -5.31
N PRO A 17 -53.99 21.59 -5.91
CA PRO A 17 -52.57 21.23 -6.16
C PRO A 17 -51.70 21.02 -4.89
N ARG A 18 -52.30 21.15 -3.72
CA ARG A 18 -51.57 20.99 -2.44
C ARG A 18 -51.10 19.56 -2.15
N TRP A 19 -51.78 18.53 -2.65
CA TRP A 19 -51.42 17.12 -2.43
C TRP A 19 -50.28 16.63 -3.34
N LEU A 20 -50.14 17.22 -4.51
CA LEU A 20 -49.04 16.89 -5.45
C LEU A 20 -47.68 17.44 -4.95
N ALA A 21 -47.67 18.58 -4.25
CA ALA A 21 -46.44 19.14 -3.70
C ALA A 21 -45.90 18.35 -2.52
N ALA A 22 -46.76 17.75 -1.69
CA ALA A 22 -46.33 16.94 -0.55
C ALA A 22 -45.74 15.57 -0.99
N GLY A 23 -46.32 14.95 -2.01
CA GLY A 23 -45.85 13.68 -2.57
C GLY A 23 -44.46 13.80 -3.24
N GLY A 24 -44.23 14.90 -3.98
CA GLY A 24 -42.96 15.17 -4.64
C GLY A 24 -41.79 15.37 -3.67
N ALA A 25 -42.01 16.05 -2.55
CA ALA A 25 -40.97 16.31 -1.54
C ALA A 25 -40.53 15.02 -0.82
N ILE A 26 -41.43 14.09 -0.52
CA ILE A 26 -41.13 12.83 0.12
C ILE A 26 -40.31 11.91 -0.80
N VAL A 27 -40.66 11.84 -2.10
CA VAL A 27 -39.93 11.04 -3.07
C VAL A 27 -38.51 11.61 -3.30
N LEU A 28 -38.39 12.95 -3.39
CA LEU A 28 -37.09 13.59 -3.56
C LEU A 28 -36.18 13.37 -2.32
N ALA A 29 -36.73 13.46 -1.11
CA ALA A 29 -36.00 13.19 0.11
C ALA A 29 -35.54 11.72 0.22
N ALA A 30 -36.36 10.78 -0.23
CA ALA A 30 -36.00 9.36 -0.28
C ALA A 30 -34.88 9.08 -1.29
N ILE A 31 -34.90 9.70 -2.47
CA ILE A 31 -33.88 9.55 -3.50
C ILE A 31 -32.55 10.16 -3.03
N ILE A 32 -32.56 11.33 -2.39
CA ILE A 32 -31.36 11.96 -1.83
C ILE A 32 -30.81 11.13 -0.67
N GLY A 33 -31.67 10.58 0.21
CA GLY A 33 -31.26 9.71 1.30
C GLY A 33 -30.60 8.42 0.82
N VAL A 34 -31.13 7.77 -0.22
CA VAL A 34 -30.54 6.58 -0.84
C VAL A 34 -29.23 6.93 -1.55
N ALA A 35 -29.15 8.06 -2.26
CA ALA A 35 -27.92 8.51 -2.90
C ALA A 35 -26.81 8.82 -1.87
N MET A 36 -27.13 9.40 -0.72
CA MET A 36 -26.15 9.61 0.36
C MET A 36 -25.70 8.31 1.05
N LEU A 37 -26.58 7.31 1.15
CA LEU A 37 -26.21 5.98 1.66
C LEU A 37 -25.30 5.23 0.67
N LEU A 38 -25.45 5.45 -0.64
CA LEU A 38 -24.57 4.86 -1.66
C LEU A 38 -23.23 5.59 -1.79
N GLN A 39 -23.12 6.84 -1.32
CA GLN A 39 -21.88 7.61 -1.27
C GLN A 39 -21.13 7.48 0.06
N SER A 40 -21.63 6.71 1.02
CA SER A 40 -20.81 6.23 2.14
C SER A 40 -19.72 5.36 1.53
N GLY A 41 -18.62 5.97 1.14
CA GLY A 41 -17.45 5.33 0.54
C GLY A 41 -17.01 4.18 1.44
N GLY A 42 -17.57 3.01 1.21
CA GLY A 42 -17.07 1.77 1.74
C GLY A 42 -15.61 1.70 1.30
N SER A 43 -14.69 1.73 2.26
CA SER A 43 -13.30 1.39 2.02
C SER A 43 -13.32 0.16 1.13
N ALA A 44 -12.80 0.26 -0.09
CA ALA A 44 -12.71 -0.88 -0.99
C ALA A 44 -11.98 -1.97 -0.21
N CYS A 45 -12.73 -2.92 0.32
CA CYS A 45 -12.17 -4.04 1.05
C CYS A 45 -11.27 -4.78 0.06
N ALA A 46 -9.96 -4.60 0.18
CA ALA A 46 -9.02 -5.38 -0.60
C ALA A 46 -9.29 -6.85 -0.27
N ALA A 47 -9.89 -7.56 -1.21
CA ALA A 47 -10.13 -9.00 -1.04
C ALA A 47 -8.79 -9.70 -0.79
N PRO A 48 -8.74 -10.69 0.11
CA PRO A 48 -7.54 -11.46 0.30
C PRO A 48 -7.08 -12.06 -1.03
N PRO A 49 -5.78 -12.01 -1.35
CA PRO A 49 -5.27 -12.62 -2.57
C PRO A 49 -5.53 -14.12 -2.54
N SER A 50 -5.82 -14.70 -3.71
CA SER A 50 -6.02 -16.14 -3.82
C SER A 50 -4.78 -16.89 -3.33
N THR A 51 -4.98 -17.85 -2.42
CA THR A 51 -3.95 -18.77 -1.95
C THR A 51 -3.92 -20.05 -2.75
N SER A 52 -4.86 -20.25 -3.69
CA SER A 52 -4.87 -21.35 -4.64
C SER A 52 -3.68 -21.25 -5.59
N ALA A 53 -3.15 -22.42 -5.98
CA ALA A 53 -2.07 -22.46 -6.95
C ALA A 53 -2.57 -22.03 -8.34
N ALA A 54 -1.92 -21.07 -8.93
CA ALA A 54 -2.16 -20.60 -10.30
C ALA A 54 -1.05 -21.12 -11.23
N LYS A 55 -1.39 -21.33 -12.50
CA LYS A 55 -0.42 -21.63 -13.57
C LYS A 55 0.05 -20.34 -14.21
N GLY A 56 1.30 -20.32 -14.69
CA GLY A 56 1.86 -19.13 -15.33
C GLY A 56 3.17 -19.43 -16.05
N LYS A 57 3.89 -18.34 -16.35
CA LYS A 57 5.24 -18.34 -16.93
C LYS A 57 6.16 -17.52 -16.06
N ALA A 58 7.44 -17.83 -16.08
CA ALA A 58 8.46 -16.98 -15.46
C ALA A 58 9.55 -16.64 -16.46
N THR A 59 9.98 -15.39 -16.43
CA THR A 59 11.23 -14.87 -17.00
C THR A 59 12.14 -14.42 -15.86
N PHE A 60 13.25 -13.78 -16.19
CA PHE A 60 14.14 -13.20 -15.19
C PHE A 60 14.73 -11.88 -15.67
N TYR A 61 15.08 -11.05 -14.70
CA TYR A 61 15.70 -9.75 -14.91
C TYR A 61 16.74 -9.45 -13.82
N ASP A 62 17.49 -8.37 -14.06
CA ASP A 62 18.45 -7.83 -13.12
C ASP A 62 18.04 -6.38 -12.76
N LEU A 63 17.94 -6.05 -11.49
CA LEU A 63 17.60 -4.70 -11.03
C LEU A 63 18.69 -3.66 -11.34
N ALA A 64 19.86 -4.08 -11.82
CA ALA A 64 20.99 -3.21 -12.16
C ALA A 64 21.33 -2.16 -11.07
N GLY A 65 21.23 -2.55 -9.80
CA GLY A 65 21.42 -1.66 -8.66
C GLY A 65 20.21 -0.82 -8.25
N GLY A 66 19.08 -0.97 -8.95
CA GLY A 66 17.79 -0.37 -8.57
C GLY A 66 17.14 -1.05 -7.38
N THR A 67 16.01 -0.50 -6.93
CA THR A 67 15.27 -1.00 -5.74
C THR A 67 13.87 -1.51 -6.08
N GLY A 68 13.45 -1.43 -7.35
CA GLY A 68 12.11 -1.78 -7.82
C GLY A 68 11.02 -0.79 -7.41
N ASN A 69 9.84 -0.93 -8.01
CA ASN A 69 8.73 0.00 -7.84
C ASN A 69 8.08 -0.06 -6.44
N CYS A 70 8.34 -1.08 -5.65
CA CYS A 70 7.86 -1.14 -4.26
C CYS A 70 8.66 -0.24 -3.30
N SER A 71 9.61 0.55 -3.77
CA SER A 71 10.37 1.55 -3.03
C SER A 71 11.13 1.02 -1.80
N PHE A 72 11.39 -0.29 -1.70
CA PHE A 72 12.23 -0.83 -0.63
C PHE A 72 13.67 -0.29 -0.77
N PRO A 73 14.35 0.02 0.34
CA PRO A 73 15.68 0.64 0.30
C PRO A 73 16.77 -0.28 -0.27
N SER A 74 16.53 -1.58 -0.33
CA SER A 74 17.40 -2.58 -0.94
C SER A 74 16.62 -3.81 -1.34
N SER A 75 17.17 -4.59 -2.26
CA SER A 75 16.71 -5.95 -2.56
C SER A 75 16.85 -6.85 -1.32
N PRO A 76 16.07 -7.95 -1.24
CA PRO A 76 16.29 -8.99 -0.24
C PRO A 76 17.76 -9.48 -0.25
N ALA A 77 18.32 -9.75 0.93
CA ALA A 77 19.72 -10.16 1.07
C ALA A 77 20.07 -11.49 0.36
N ASP A 78 19.07 -12.35 0.16
CA ASP A 78 19.17 -13.62 -0.57
C ASP A 78 18.94 -13.47 -2.08
N ASP A 79 18.69 -12.26 -2.56
CA ASP A 79 18.35 -11.93 -3.95
C ASP A 79 17.14 -12.71 -4.50
N LEU A 80 16.19 -13.10 -3.64
CA LEU A 80 14.99 -13.83 -4.01
C LEU A 80 13.78 -12.90 -4.10
N PHE A 81 13.61 -12.28 -5.25
CA PHE A 81 12.54 -11.31 -5.49
C PHE A 81 11.83 -11.52 -6.82
N VAL A 82 10.72 -10.82 -7.00
CA VAL A 82 9.87 -10.89 -8.19
C VAL A 82 9.22 -9.55 -8.50
N ALA A 83 9.13 -9.23 -9.80
CA ALA A 83 8.27 -8.21 -10.37
C ALA A 83 6.96 -8.84 -10.86
N LEU A 84 5.85 -8.15 -10.67
CA LEU A 84 4.51 -8.62 -11.03
C LEU A 84 3.85 -7.71 -12.07
N GLY A 85 3.12 -8.33 -13.01
CA GLY A 85 2.27 -7.60 -13.95
C GLY A 85 1.13 -6.86 -13.25
N PRO A 86 0.49 -5.89 -13.93
CA PRO A 86 -0.48 -4.96 -13.32
C PRO A 86 -1.60 -5.65 -12.54
N ALA A 87 -2.15 -6.76 -13.08
CA ALA A 87 -3.23 -7.52 -12.44
C ALA A 87 -2.85 -8.10 -11.07
N GLN A 88 -1.61 -8.58 -10.92
CA GLN A 88 -1.13 -9.20 -9.69
C GLN A 88 -0.43 -8.20 -8.77
N TYR A 89 0.21 -7.17 -9.35
CA TYR A 89 0.81 -6.06 -8.61
C TYR A 89 -0.25 -5.25 -7.88
N SER A 90 -1.44 -5.13 -8.46
CA SER A 90 -2.63 -4.50 -7.84
C SER A 90 -2.33 -3.12 -7.26
N ALA A 91 -1.80 -2.21 -8.09
CA ALA A 91 -1.42 -0.85 -7.69
C ALA A 91 -0.59 -0.80 -6.38
N GLY A 92 0.43 -1.66 -6.27
CA GLY A 92 1.32 -1.72 -5.11
C GLY A 92 0.82 -2.55 -3.94
N ALA A 93 -0.40 -3.12 -4.02
CA ALA A 93 -0.95 -3.92 -2.92
C ALA A 93 -0.17 -5.18 -2.63
N ALA A 94 0.46 -5.76 -3.65
CA ALA A 94 1.28 -6.95 -3.52
C ALA A 94 2.68 -6.70 -2.93
N CYS A 95 3.16 -5.46 -2.88
CA CYS A 95 4.49 -5.13 -2.37
C CYS A 95 4.74 -5.70 -0.97
N GLY A 96 5.90 -6.33 -0.78
CA GLY A 96 6.30 -6.93 0.50
C GLY A 96 5.61 -8.25 0.85
N THR A 97 4.72 -8.76 -0.03
CA THR A 97 4.17 -10.11 0.09
C THR A 97 5.14 -11.15 -0.47
N TYR A 98 4.82 -12.44 -0.30
CA TYR A 98 5.65 -13.54 -0.76
C TYR A 98 4.85 -14.50 -1.62
N LEU A 99 5.53 -15.03 -2.65
CA LEU A 99 5.02 -16.11 -3.49
C LEU A 99 5.89 -17.36 -3.34
N ASP A 100 5.27 -18.54 -3.26
CA ASP A 100 5.92 -19.81 -3.51
C ASP A 100 5.76 -20.14 -4.99
N VAL A 101 6.87 -20.26 -5.70
CA VAL A 101 6.94 -20.52 -7.14
C VAL A 101 7.59 -21.87 -7.39
N THR A 102 6.93 -22.71 -8.17
CA THR A 102 7.43 -24.03 -8.59
C THR A 102 7.64 -24.03 -10.09
N GLY A 103 8.84 -24.37 -10.52
CA GLY A 103 9.22 -24.56 -11.90
C GLY A 103 9.80 -25.95 -12.18
N PRO A 104 10.34 -26.20 -13.38
CA PRO A 104 10.83 -27.53 -13.78
C PRO A 104 11.93 -28.10 -12.90
N LYS A 105 12.77 -27.27 -12.27
CA LYS A 105 13.92 -27.72 -11.46
C LYS A 105 13.67 -27.69 -9.95
N GLY A 106 12.56 -27.12 -9.49
CA GLY A 106 12.31 -27.04 -8.05
C GLY A 106 11.36 -25.93 -7.64
N LYS A 107 11.53 -25.47 -6.40
CA LYS A 107 10.68 -24.45 -5.77
C LYS A 107 11.54 -23.33 -5.20
N VAL A 108 10.99 -22.12 -5.20
CA VAL A 108 11.60 -20.95 -4.58
C VAL A 108 10.52 -20.10 -3.93
N ARG A 109 10.83 -19.47 -2.81
CA ARG A 109 10.02 -18.39 -2.24
C ARG A 109 10.63 -17.06 -2.61
N VAL A 110 9.83 -16.13 -3.10
CA VAL A 110 10.27 -14.81 -3.55
C VAL A 110 9.44 -13.71 -2.90
N LYS A 111 10.06 -12.58 -2.59
CA LYS A 111 9.41 -11.36 -2.12
C LYS A 111 9.00 -10.50 -3.31
N VAL A 112 7.79 -9.95 -3.29
CA VAL A 112 7.36 -8.96 -4.29
C VAL A 112 8.02 -7.63 -3.97
N THR A 113 8.86 -7.14 -4.89
CA THR A 113 9.60 -5.89 -4.75
C THR A 113 9.42 -4.94 -5.92
N ASP A 114 8.82 -5.39 -7.01
CA ASP A 114 8.78 -4.60 -8.23
C ASP A 114 7.51 -4.85 -9.05
N SER A 115 7.29 -3.99 -10.04
CA SER A 115 6.25 -4.11 -11.07
C SER A 115 6.88 -4.39 -12.43
N CYS A 116 6.18 -5.18 -13.24
CA CYS A 116 6.48 -5.44 -14.65
C CYS A 116 5.26 -4.99 -15.47
N PRO A 117 5.18 -3.72 -15.92
CA PRO A 117 4.00 -3.18 -16.59
C PRO A 117 3.59 -3.95 -17.85
N GLU A 118 4.55 -4.52 -18.57
CA GLU A 118 4.36 -5.30 -19.79
C GLU A 118 4.03 -6.79 -19.54
N CYS A 119 4.14 -7.27 -18.29
CA CYS A 119 3.85 -8.67 -17.98
C CYS A 119 2.34 -8.92 -17.96
N PRO A 120 1.81 -9.83 -18.80
CA PRO A 120 0.40 -10.22 -18.73
C PRO A 120 0.08 -11.01 -17.46
N ALA A 121 -1.19 -11.18 -17.16
CA ALA A 121 -1.63 -11.97 -16.00
C ALA A 121 -1.02 -13.38 -16.00
N GLY A 122 -0.48 -13.79 -14.85
CA GLY A 122 0.21 -15.08 -14.68
C GLY A 122 1.67 -15.09 -15.12
N HIS A 123 2.20 -13.98 -15.63
CA HIS A 123 3.63 -13.85 -15.92
C HIS A 123 4.33 -13.24 -14.69
N LEU A 124 5.35 -13.94 -14.20
CA LEU A 124 6.24 -13.49 -13.12
C LEU A 124 7.62 -13.19 -13.70
N ASP A 125 8.18 -12.03 -13.38
CA ASP A 125 9.55 -11.72 -13.74
C ASP A 125 10.43 -11.82 -12.49
N LEU A 126 11.23 -12.87 -12.42
CA LEU A 126 11.99 -13.25 -11.23
C LEU A 126 13.38 -12.59 -11.24
N SER A 127 13.97 -12.40 -10.07
CA SER A 127 15.40 -12.19 -10.02
C SER A 127 16.12 -13.37 -10.67
N ARG A 128 17.25 -13.10 -11.30
CA ARG A 128 18.09 -14.14 -11.94
C ARG A 128 18.43 -15.27 -10.95
N THR A 129 18.72 -14.93 -9.71
CA THR A 129 18.99 -15.88 -8.62
C THR A 129 17.80 -16.78 -8.33
N ALA A 130 16.59 -16.22 -8.26
CA ALA A 130 15.39 -16.99 -8.03
C ALA A 130 15.06 -17.91 -9.22
N PHE A 131 15.19 -17.40 -10.46
CA PHE A 131 14.93 -18.17 -11.66
C PHE A 131 15.84 -19.40 -11.78
N LYS A 132 17.14 -19.26 -11.49
CA LYS A 132 18.13 -20.37 -11.49
C LYS A 132 17.75 -21.52 -10.56
N LYS A 133 17.05 -21.24 -9.47
CA LYS A 133 16.57 -22.26 -8.52
C LYS A 133 15.46 -23.13 -9.09
N ILE A 134 14.70 -22.65 -10.08
CA ILE A 134 13.51 -23.34 -10.58
C ILE A 134 13.57 -23.64 -12.09
N GLY A 135 14.57 -23.12 -12.79
CA GLY A 135 14.71 -23.30 -14.25
C GLY A 135 16.15 -23.27 -14.71
N ALA A 136 16.37 -23.57 -15.99
CA ALA A 136 17.63 -23.35 -16.67
C ALA A 136 17.62 -21.94 -17.27
N GLU A 137 18.62 -21.13 -17.00
CA GLU A 137 18.70 -19.74 -17.47
C GLU A 137 18.67 -19.65 -19.01
N VAL A 138 19.27 -20.62 -19.68
CA VAL A 138 19.27 -20.72 -21.15
C VAL A 138 17.86 -20.87 -21.75
N ALA A 139 16.87 -21.32 -20.96
CA ALA A 139 15.49 -21.43 -21.43
C ALA A 139 14.81 -20.06 -21.59
N GLY A 140 15.30 -19.00 -20.91
CA GLY A 140 14.75 -17.65 -20.95
C GLY A 140 13.36 -17.53 -20.33
N ILE A 141 12.44 -18.43 -20.69
CA ILE A 141 11.07 -18.50 -20.19
C ILE A 141 10.71 -19.94 -19.84
N ILE A 142 10.06 -20.13 -18.67
CA ILE A 142 9.66 -21.46 -18.19
C ILE A 142 8.21 -21.47 -17.70
N PRO A 143 7.50 -22.62 -17.83
CA PRO A 143 6.20 -22.80 -17.19
C PRO A 143 6.38 -22.93 -15.68
N ILE A 144 5.46 -22.32 -14.92
CA ILE A 144 5.46 -22.35 -13.46
C ILE A 144 4.06 -22.62 -12.90
N THR A 145 4.03 -23.01 -11.63
CA THR A 145 2.88 -22.81 -10.76
C THR A 145 3.29 -21.94 -9.59
N TYR A 146 2.40 -21.06 -9.13
CA TYR A 146 2.71 -20.16 -8.03
C TYR A 146 1.49 -19.93 -7.15
N LYS A 147 1.73 -19.56 -5.91
CA LYS A 147 0.67 -19.18 -4.95
C LYS A 147 1.16 -18.12 -3.98
N THR A 148 0.24 -17.28 -3.51
CA THR A 148 0.53 -16.32 -2.42
C THR A 148 0.73 -17.06 -1.10
N VAL A 149 1.74 -16.66 -0.34
CA VAL A 149 2.03 -17.24 0.98
C VAL A 149 1.34 -16.42 2.05
N THR A 150 0.46 -17.09 2.80
CA THR A 150 -0.18 -16.48 3.97
C THR A 150 0.76 -16.56 5.16
N ASN A 151 1.01 -15.43 5.82
CA ASN A 151 1.83 -15.34 7.03
C ASN A 151 3.24 -15.98 6.89
N PRO A 152 4.05 -15.55 5.91
CA PRO A 152 5.39 -16.08 5.73
C PRO A 152 6.29 -15.72 6.90
N THR A 153 7.36 -16.49 7.09
CA THR A 153 8.50 -16.04 7.89
C THR A 153 9.14 -14.85 7.18
N VAL A 154 9.27 -13.73 7.88
CA VAL A 154 9.90 -12.50 7.39
C VAL A 154 11.23 -12.25 8.10
N PRO A 155 12.19 -11.52 7.47
CA PRO A 155 13.55 -11.36 8.02
C PRO A 155 13.61 -10.68 9.38
N GLY A 156 12.62 -9.89 9.75
CA GLY A 156 12.64 -9.13 11.01
C GLY A 156 11.28 -8.62 11.43
N PRO A 157 11.24 -7.83 12.50
CA PRO A 157 10.05 -7.07 12.89
C PRO A 157 9.70 -6.03 11.82
N ILE A 158 8.47 -5.48 11.92
CA ILE A 158 8.03 -4.36 11.09
C ILE A 158 9.06 -3.24 11.14
N SER A 159 9.43 -2.74 9.99
CA SER A 159 10.22 -1.53 9.84
C SER A 159 9.46 -0.46 9.08
N VAL A 160 9.77 0.79 9.41
CA VAL A 160 9.13 1.97 8.82
C VAL A 160 10.21 2.90 8.28
N ARG A 161 10.06 3.37 7.06
CA ARG A 161 10.88 4.41 6.47
C ARG A 161 10.02 5.60 6.11
N ILE A 162 10.27 6.73 6.74
CA ILE A 162 9.62 7.99 6.36
C ILE A 162 10.24 8.46 5.04
N LYS A 163 9.38 8.82 4.07
CA LYS A 163 9.81 9.26 2.75
C LYS A 163 10.61 10.58 2.84
N GLU A 164 11.61 10.71 1.99
CA GLU A 164 12.27 12.01 1.76
C GLU A 164 11.24 13.06 1.35
N GLY A 165 11.34 14.26 1.90
CA GLY A 165 10.39 15.34 1.70
C GLY A 165 9.13 15.25 2.60
N ALA A 166 8.93 14.17 3.35
CA ALA A 166 7.85 14.12 4.32
C ALA A 166 8.09 15.10 5.48
N SER A 167 7.01 15.63 6.01
CA SER A 167 6.99 16.60 7.10
C SER A 167 5.76 16.40 7.99
N ARG A 168 5.62 17.20 9.03
CA ARG A 168 4.42 17.18 9.87
C ARG A 168 3.13 17.58 9.10
N PHE A 169 3.27 18.24 7.93
CA PHE A 169 2.17 18.73 7.10
C PHE A 169 1.84 17.81 5.91
N TRP A 170 2.76 16.93 5.54
CA TRP A 170 2.57 15.90 4.53
C TRP A 170 3.34 14.66 4.96
N PHE A 171 2.61 13.61 5.30
CA PHE A 171 3.20 12.39 5.83
C PHE A 171 3.22 11.31 4.75
N ALA A 172 4.35 10.63 4.61
CA ALA A 172 4.48 9.44 3.76
C ALA A 172 5.43 8.43 4.40
N ALA A 173 5.01 7.18 4.50
CA ALA A 173 5.80 6.10 5.09
C ALA A 173 5.72 4.82 4.27
N LEU A 174 6.86 4.14 4.13
CA LEU A 174 7.00 2.79 3.66
C LEU A 174 6.97 1.84 4.85
N ILE A 175 6.18 0.77 4.74
CA ILE A 175 6.11 -0.29 5.75
C ILE A 175 6.73 -1.55 5.16
N ASP A 176 7.66 -2.18 5.87
CA ASP A 176 8.27 -3.45 5.43
C ASP A 176 8.19 -4.53 6.51
N ASN A 177 8.49 -5.77 6.14
CA ASN A 177 8.42 -6.97 6.96
C ASN A 177 7.01 -7.33 7.46
N HIS A 178 5.97 -6.90 6.73
CA HIS A 178 4.60 -7.31 7.02
C HIS A 178 4.25 -8.69 6.43
N GLY A 179 4.89 -9.08 5.33
CA GLY A 179 4.77 -10.41 4.70
C GLY A 179 3.41 -10.74 4.07
N THR A 180 2.34 -10.11 4.50
CA THR A 180 0.97 -10.29 4.02
C THR A 180 0.44 -8.95 3.52
N GLN A 181 -0.35 -8.95 2.45
CA GLN A 181 -0.93 -7.73 1.89
C GLN A 181 -1.63 -6.90 2.97
N LEU A 182 -1.33 -5.61 3.01
CA LEU A 182 -1.95 -4.67 3.93
C LEU A 182 -3.27 -4.15 3.35
N SER A 183 -4.31 -4.11 4.19
CA SER A 183 -5.60 -3.50 3.88
C SER A 183 -5.67 -2.04 4.32
N SER A 184 -5.04 -1.69 5.45
CA SER A 184 -5.04 -0.33 5.95
C SER A 184 -3.84 0.00 6.82
N VAL A 185 -3.47 1.28 6.80
CA VAL A 185 -2.49 1.88 7.71
C VAL A 185 -3.09 3.15 8.28
N THR A 186 -3.00 3.34 9.60
CA THR A 186 -3.41 4.58 10.26
C THR A 186 -2.26 5.13 11.10
N VAL A 187 -2.11 6.43 11.15
CA VAL A 187 -1.06 7.14 11.90
C VAL A 187 -1.70 8.09 12.88
N GLY A 188 -1.58 7.83 14.17
CA GLY A 188 -2.28 8.61 15.19
C GLY A 188 -3.80 8.63 15.02
N GLY A 189 -4.38 7.55 14.50
CA GLY A 189 -5.81 7.43 14.19
C GLY A 189 -6.23 7.99 12.82
N ARG A 190 -5.36 8.68 12.08
CA ARG A 190 -5.63 9.19 10.73
C ARG A 190 -5.36 8.10 9.70
N ALA A 191 -6.29 7.87 8.79
CA ALA A 191 -6.11 6.90 7.70
C ALA A 191 -5.09 7.42 6.68
N ALA A 192 -4.20 6.53 6.24
CA ALA A 192 -3.32 6.76 5.12
C ALA A 192 -3.85 6.01 3.88
N HIS A 193 -3.75 6.61 2.70
CA HIS A 193 -3.97 5.91 1.44
C HIS A 193 -2.64 5.36 0.91
N ARG A 194 -2.69 4.28 0.11
CA ARG A 194 -1.51 3.70 -0.50
C ARG A 194 -1.34 4.19 -1.92
N GLU A 195 -0.10 4.54 -2.26
CA GLU A 195 0.31 4.80 -3.63
C GLU A 195 0.82 3.53 -4.33
N SER A 196 0.78 3.54 -5.66
CA SER A 196 1.22 2.40 -6.48
C SER A 196 2.69 2.03 -6.30
N TYR A 197 3.51 2.94 -5.79
CA TYR A 197 4.90 2.74 -5.41
C TYR A 197 5.09 2.43 -3.92
N ASN A 198 4.04 1.89 -3.26
CA ASN A 198 4.06 1.31 -1.93
C ASN A 198 4.24 2.29 -0.75
N TYR A 199 4.13 3.59 -0.95
CA TYR A 199 4.07 4.53 0.17
C TYR A 199 2.64 4.71 0.66
N TRP A 200 2.50 4.84 1.99
CA TRP A 200 1.25 5.18 2.67
C TRP A 200 1.28 6.66 3.03
N ILE A 201 0.34 7.43 2.50
CA ILE A 201 0.35 8.89 2.51
C ILE A 201 -0.85 9.44 3.28
N ILE A 202 -0.60 10.53 4.02
CA ILE A 202 -1.62 11.40 4.60
C ILE A 202 -1.31 12.81 4.11
N ASP A 203 -2.09 13.31 3.15
CA ASP A 203 -1.83 14.59 2.48
C ASP A 203 -1.87 15.78 3.43
N SER A 204 -2.73 15.71 4.46
CA SER A 204 -2.81 16.73 5.52
C SER A 204 -1.76 16.55 6.63
N GLY A 205 -0.83 15.61 6.45
CA GLY A 205 0.20 15.28 7.44
C GLY A 205 -0.33 14.55 8.67
N ALA A 206 0.60 14.14 9.52
CA ALA A 206 0.32 13.40 10.76
C ALA A 206 0.82 14.13 12.02
N GLY A 207 1.21 15.41 11.90
CA GLY A 207 1.76 16.19 13.00
C GLY A 207 3.26 15.93 13.25
N PRO A 208 3.82 16.36 14.37
CA PRO A 208 5.27 16.33 14.63
C PRO A 208 5.82 14.94 14.99
N GLY A 209 4.99 13.98 15.39
CA GLY A 209 5.42 12.71 15.99
C GLY A 209 5.77 12.84 17.50
N PRO A 210 6.29 11.79 18.15
CA PRO A 210 6.47 10.44 17.60
C PRO A 210 5.16 9.76 17.23
N TYR A 211 5.22 8.92 16.18
CA TYR A 211 4.02 8.33 15.60
C TYR A 211 3.70 6.96 16.20
N LYS A 212 2.39 6.70 16.34
CA LYS A 212 1.81 5.37 16.51
C LYS A 212 1.16 4.97 15.19
N ILE A 213 1.67 3.92 14.56
CA ILE A 213 1.24 3.45 13.25
C ILE A 213 0.56 2.10 13.45
N LYS A 214 -0.77 2.05 13.27
CA LYS A 214 -1.52 0.80 13.26
C LYS A 214 -1.55 0.27 11.83
N ILE A 215 -1.21 -0.99 11.67
CA ILE A 215 -1.11 -1.70 10.40
C ILE A 215 -2.10 -2.85 10.46
N THR A 216 -2.96 -3.00 9.46
CA THR A 216 -3.93 -4.10 9.36
C THR A 216 -3.76 -4.78 8.01
N ASP A 217 -3.74 -6.10 8.00
CA ASP A 217 -3.69 -6.90 6.77
C ASP A 217 -5.09 -7.27 6.25
N VAL A 218 -5.11 -7.88 5.06
CA VAL A 218 -6.36 -8.31 4.39
C VAL A 218 -7.11 -9.43 5.12
N TYR A 219 -6.51 -10.06 6.13
CA TYR A 219 -7.14 -11.05 7.00
C TYR A 219 -7.63 -10.44 8.33
N GLY A 220 -7.57 -9.10 8.48
CA GLY A 220 -7.99 -8.40 9.69
C GLY A 220 -6.99 -8.47 10.85
N ARG A 221 -5.81 -9.09 10.67
CA ARG A 221 -4.77 -9.09 11.71
C ARG A 221 -4.14 -7.71 11.77
N SER A 222 -3.90 -7.23 12.97
CA SER A 222 -3.34 -5.89 13.14
C SER A 222 -2.23 -5.86 14.19
N THR A 223 -1.31 -4.91 14.01
CA THR A 223 -0.29 -4.57 14.99
C THR A 223 -0.08 -3.07 15.03
N THR A 224 0.52 -2.58 16.10
CA THR A 224 0.84 -1.15 16.25
C THR A 224 2.34 -0.99 16.47
N VAL A 225 2.95 -0.17 15.64
CA VAL A 225 4.32 0.29 15.77
C VAL A 225 4.30 1.65 16.45
N SER A 226 5.08 1.81 17.51
CA SER A 226 5.15 3.06 18.28
C SER A 226 6.58 3.63 18.25
N GLY A 227 6.70 4.93 18.54
CA GLY A 227 8.00 5.61 18.66
C GLY A 227 8.66 5.95 17.33
N ILE A 228 7.94 5.88 16.22
CA ILE A 228 8.46 6.29 14.92
C ILE A 228 8.58 7.82 14.89
N THR A 229 9.78 8.31 14.59
CA THR A 229 10.07 9.74 14.53
C THR A 229 10.04 10.26 13.09
N MET A 230 9.87 11.57 12.93
CA MET A 230 10.01 12.24 11.63
C MET A 230 11.50 12.29 11.24
N SER A 231 11.99 11.18 10.68
CA SER A 231 13.39 11.02 10.23
C SER A 231 13.40 10.57 8.76
N PRO A 232 13.20 11.51 7.80
CA PRO A 232 13.11 11.18 6.39
C PRO A 232 14.34 10.40 5.89
N GLY A 233 14.11 9.39 5.05
CA GLY A 233 15.15 8.54 4.47
C GLY A 233 15.69 7.44 5.39
N LYS A 234 15.43 7.50 6.70
CA LYS A 234 15.96 6.52 7.64
C LYS A 234 14.99 5.38 7.90
N VAL A 235 15.50 4.14 7.86
CA VAL A 235 14.76 2.94 8.26
C VAL A 235 14.75 2.85 9.79
N GLN A 236 13.55 2.85 10.37
CA GLN A 236 13.33 2.70 11.80
C GLN A 236 12.74 1.31 12.06
N ARG A 237 13.41 0.52 12.89
CA ARG A 237 12.99 -0.84 13.26
C ARG A 237 12.17 -0.81 14.53
N SER A 238 11.08 -1.57 14.54
CA SER A 238 10.26 -1.79 15.74
C SER A 238 10.52 -3.15 16.35
N THR A 239 9.80 -3.49 17.41
CA THR A 239 9.71 -4.86 17.95
C THR A 239 8.43 -5.56 17.49
N ALA A 240 7.50 -4.81 16.86
CA ALA A 240 6.22 -5.33 16.42
C ALA A 240 6.35 -6.28 15.23
N ARG A 241 5.49 -7.29 15.20
CA ARG A 241 5.33 -8.22 14.08
C ARG A 241 3.86 -8.28 13.69
N LEU A 242 3.61 -8.41 12.40
CA LEU A 242 2.29 -8.74 11.89
C LEU A 242 2.27 -10.26 11.71
N GLY A 243 1.44 -10.96 12.47
CA GLY A 243 1.35 -12.41 12.44
C GLY A 243 0.76 -12.95 13.73
N GLY A 244 0.27 -14.17 13.71
CA GLY A 244 -0.48 -14.82 14.78
C GLY A 244 -1.86 -15.26 14.31
N ALA A 245 -2.53 -16.09 15.08
CA ALA A 245 -3.90 -16.49 14.77
C ALA A 245 -4.83 -15.26 14.68
N PRO A 246 -5.83 -15.22 13.78
CA PRO A 246 -6.82 -14.16 13.76
C PRO A 246 -7.51 -14.06 15.13
N GLY A 247 -7.50 -12.87 15.72
CA GLY A 247 -8.48 -12.53 16.72
C GLY A 247 -8.24 -12.92 18.17
N ARG A 248 -7.01 -12.84 18.71
CA ARG A 248 -6.87 -12.70 20.16
C ARG A 248 -6.29 -11.32 20.46
N ALA A 249 -7.17 -10.40 20.85
CA ALA A 249 -6.75 -9.14 21.42
C ALA A 249 -5.84 -9.43 22.62
N VAL A 250 -4.59 -9.05 22.53
CA VAL A 250 -3.68 -9.11 23.68
C VAL A 250 -4.17 -8.04 24.65
N LYS A 251 -4.86 -8.49 25.71
CA LYS A 251 -5.21 -7.65 26.85
C LYS A 251 -3.91 -7.09 27.41
N ALA A 252 -3.77 -5.78 27.36
CA ALA A 252 -2.63 -5.08 27.93
C ALA A 252 -2.44 -5.54 29.39
N ALA A 253 -1.27 -6.09 29.69
CA ALA A 253 -0.87 -6.38 31.06
C ALA A 253 -0.72 -5.04 31.80
N PRO A 254 -1.16 -4.95 33.08
CA PRO A 254 -0.96 -3.75 33.87
C PRO A 254 0.54 -3.50 34.07
N ALA A 255 0.95 -2.27 33.84
CA ALA A 255 2.32 -1.84 34.14
C ALA A 255 2.60 -2.03 35.64
N ALA A 256 3.50 -2.94 35.97
CA ALA A 256 4.04 -3.07 37.30
C ALA A 256 4.91 -1.84 37.59
N ALA A 257 4.46 -1.05 38.58
CA ALA A 257 5.24 0.04 39.12
C ALA A 257 6.48 -0.51 39.81
N SER A 258 7.65 -0.08 39.40
CA SER A 258 8.93 -0.36 40.08
C SER A 258 9.31 0.86 40.89
N PRO A 259 9.58 0.72 42.20
CA PRO A 259 9.97 1.86 43.00
C PRO A 259 11.45 2.22 42.78
N ALA A 260 11.66 3.51 42.57
CA ALA A 260 12.97 4.10 42.53
C ALA A 260 13.63 4.07 43.92
N LYS A 261 14.91 3.70 43.98
CA LYS A 261 15.78 3.95 45.12
C LYS A 261 17.03 4.69 44.65
N PRO A 262 17.43 5.79 45.28
CA PRO A 262 18.54 6.60 44.85
C PRO A 262 19.87 5.97 45.30
N SER A 263 20.87 5.95 44.45
CA SER A 263 22.25 5.65 44.84
C SER A 263 23.19 6.82 44.52
N LYS A 264 24.08 7.06 45.44
CA LYS A 264 24.89 8.24 45.70
C LYS A 264 25.89 8.55 44.58
N ALA A 265 26.15 9.84 44.46
CA ALA A 265 27.21 10.47 43.69
C ALA A 265 28.59 9.94 44.08
N SER A 266 29.44 9.74 43.09
CA SER A 266 30.86 9.68 43.26
C SER A 266 31.53 10.65 42.29
N THR A 267 32.14 11.64 42.84
CA THR A 267 32.95 12.69 42.22
C THR A 267 34.29 12.12 41.74
N THR A 268 34.66 12.34 40.49
CA THR A 268 36.06 12.33 40.07
C THR A 268 36.30 13.42 39.01
N LYS A 269 37.34 14.14 39.27
CA LYS A 269 38.06 15.31 38.81
C LYS A 269 38.31 15.38 37.28
N PRO A 270 38.35 16.59 36.70
CA PRO A 270 38.53 16.79 35.25
C PRO A 270 39.99 16.71 34.82
N ALA A 271 40.23 16.14 33.65
CA ALA A 271 41.50 16.21 32.95
C ALA A 271 41.40 17.14 31.72
N LYS A 272 42.48 17.84 31.51
CA LYS A 272 42.80 18.99 30.68
C LYS A 272 42.71 18.69 29.17
N PRO A 273 42.41 19.71 28.31
CA PRO A 273 42.27 19.54 26.87
C PRO A 273 43.60 19.48 26.15
N ILE A 274 43.63 18.69 25.09
CA ILE A 274 44.73 18.70 24.12
C ILE A 274 44.23 19.32 22.83
N THR A 275 44.92 20.37 22.43
CA THR A 275 44.75 21.19 21.27
C THR A 275 45.17 20.49 19.97
N ALA A 276 44.39 20.74 18.93
CA ALA A 276 44.69 21.01 17.53
C ALA A 276 45.56 20.09 16.70
N ALA A 277 45.08 19.75 15.55
CA ALA A 277 45.71 20.18 14.30
C ALA A 277 44.73 20.11 13.14
N SER A 278 44.54 21.24 12.54
CA SER A 278 43.89 21.46 11.26
C SER A 278 44.78 20.89 10.15
N SER A 279 44.22 20.06 9.26
CA SER A 279 44.81 19.90 7.94
C SER A 279 43.69 19.89 6.89
N SER A 280 43.70 20.98 6.14
CA SER A 280 43.00 21.21 4.93
C SER A 280 43.46 20.25 3.83
N ALA A 281 42.54 19.50 3.22
CA ALA A 281 42.80 18.82 1.95
C ALA A 281 41.68 19.13 0.98
N ALA A 282 42.10 19.67 -0.15
CA ALA A 282 41.29 20.19 -1.23
C ALA A 282 40.46 19.09 -1.92
N ALA A 283 39.23 19.46 -2.32
CA ALA A 283 38.35 18.69 -3.17
C ALA A 283 38.81 18.71 -4.64
N PRO A 284 38.74 17.60 -5.39
CA PRO A 284 38.88 17.65 -6.83
C PRO A 284 37.54 17.98 -7.49
N LYS A 285 37.58 18.94 -8.43
CA LYS A 285 36.48 19.33 -9.31
C LYS A 285 36.10 18.16 -10.22
N ALA A 286 34.87 17.68 -10.13
CA ALA A 286 34.28 16.80 -11.11
C ALA A 286 33.76 17.61 -12.32
N LYS A 287 34.21 17.18 -13.50
CA LYS A 287 33.88 17.71 -14.82
C LYS A 287 32.44 17.34 -15.19
N ALA A 288 31.62 18.32 -15.53
CA ALA A 288 30.26 18.11 -16.02
C ALA A 288 30.29 17.36 -17.34
N ALA A 289 29.58 16.23 -17.40
CA ALA A 289 29.26 15.55 -18.65
C ALA A 289 27.90 16.05 -19.18
N ALA A 290 27.90 16.41 -20.48
CA ALA A 290 26.76 16.96 -21.18
C ALA A 290 25.59 15.95 -21.28
N ALA A 291 24.37 16.45 -21.12
CA ALA A 291 23.14 15.72 -21.36
C ALA A 291 22.92 15.46 -22.87
N PRO A 292 22.41 14.28 -23.28
CA PRO A 292 21.98 14.06 -24.65
C PRO A 292 20.64 14.76 -24.93
N ALA A 293 20.50 15.30 -26.16
CA ALA A 293 19.32 15.99 -26.66
C ALA A 293 18.10 15.07 -26.78
N PRO A 294 16.86 15.60 -26.68
CA PRO A 294 15.65 14.80 -26.82
C PRO A 294 15.41 14.40 -28.28
N VAL A 295 15.17 13.10 -28.46
CA VAL A 295 14.72 12.54 -29.75
C VAL A 295 13.22 12.80 -29.88
N ALA A 296 12.80 13.48 -30.95
CA ALA A 296 11.40 13.70 -31.26
C ALA A 296 10.72 12.39 -31.66
N THR A 297 9.74 11.96 -30.85
CA THR A 297 8.88 10.82 -31.19
C THR A 297 7.60 11.35 -31.83
N THR A 298 7.39 11.01 -33.08
CA THR A 298 6.16 11.24 -33.84
C THR A 298 4.99 10.48 -33.21
N ALA A 299 3.93 11.20 -32.90
CA ALA A 299 2.68 10.63 -32.39
C ALA A 299 1.96 9.84 -33.49
N ALA A 300 1.74 8.55 -33.25
CA ALA A 300 0.80 7.74 -34.01
C ALA A 300 -0.57 7.78 -33.31
N THR A 301 -1.55 8.36 -33.99
CA THR A 301 -2.96 8.42 -33.58
C THR A 301 -3.60 7.06 -33.80
N GLY A 302 -3.87 6.30 -32.75
CA GLY A 302 -4.71 5.10 -32.76
C GLY A 302 -5.97 5.32 -31.92
N PRO A 303 -7.11 4.67 -32.24
CA PRO A 303 -8.39 4.97 -31.65
C PRO A 303 -8.47 4.58 -30.16
N ALA A 304 -9.10 5.46 -29.37
CA ALA A 304 -9.39 5.25 -27.97
C ALA A 304 -10.34 4.05 -27.78
N VAL A 305 -9.90 3.07 -26.98
CA VAL A 305 -10.76 1.99 -26.50
C VAL A 305 -11.19 2.37 -25.07
N ASP A 306 -12.49 2.61 -24.94
CA ASP A 306 -13.16 2.92 -23.68
C ASP A 306 -13.24 1.64 -22.85
N LEU A 307 -12.48 1.57 -21.75
CA LEU A 307 -12.50 0.48 -20.78
C LEU A 307 -13.10 0.98 -19.46
N ALA A 308 -14.43 1.16 -19.48
CA ALA A 308 -15.19 1.27 -18.25
C ALA A 308 -15.30 -0.12 -17.60
N ALA A 309 -14.38 -0.47 -16.69
CA ALA A 309 -14.54 -1.57 -15.78
C ALA A 309 -15.19 -1.07 -14.49
N ALA A 310 -16.46 -1.44 -14.28
CA ALA A 310 -17.19 -1.16 -13.06
C ALA A 310 -16.55 -1.87 -11.85
N PRO A 311 -16.45 -1.23 -10.67
CA PRO A 311 -16.01 -1.89 -9.46
C PRO A 311 -17.10 -2.83 -8.94
N SER A 312 -16.75 -4.09 -8.74
CA SER A 312 -17.60 -5.07 -8.07
C SER A 312 -17.77 -4.68 -6.60
N SER A 313 -19.01 -4.43 -6.18
CA SER A 313 -19.37 -4.19 -4.78
C SER A 313 -19.25 -5.49 -3.98
N CYS A 314 -18.58 -5.43 -2.83
CA CYS A 314 -18.62 -6.49 -1.84
C CYS A 314 -20.01 -6.52 -1.17
N GLY A 315 -20.69 -7.67 -1.22
CA GLY A 315 -21.88 -7.99 -0.42
C GLY A 315 -21.52 -8.37 1.00
#